data_69e8b398f6ad380210955f257a37480b
#
_entry.id   69e8b398f6ad380210955f257a37480b
#
_cell.length_a   1.000
_cell.length_b   1.000
_cell.length_c   1.000
_cell.angle_alpha   90.00
_cell.angle_beta   90.00
_cell.angle_gamma   90.00
#
_symmetry.space_group_name_H-M   'P 1'
#
loop_
_entity.id
_entity.type
_entity.pdbx_description
1 polymer ?
#
loop_
_entity_poly.entity_id
_entity_poly.type
_entity_poly.pdbx_seq_one_letter_code
_entity_poly.pdbx_strand_id
1 'polypeptide(L)'
;MDPDVPLIVPQVNAKDIQNMKKNIIANPNCSTAQLVLVLKPLHDLFRIKRVIVSTYQSVSGGGKAPMDELLQQTKMYLENKEIKSKNFTKQIAFNIIPHIDDFSEDGYTKEELKMTNETKKILDARIELSATCVRIPVLVSHSESVNIEFEQEFSLEKIKDVLNNAPGCSVIDKRENGGYVTPIEATGKNETFISRIREDKTKKNCLNLWIVSDNPVSHTHLRAHETEAEIVCR
;
A
#
# COMPACT_ATOMS: atom_id res chain seq x y z
N MET A 1 2.22 -12.85 -13.63
CA MET A 1 3.53 -12.73 -12.94
C MET A 1 4.39 -13.92 -13.31
N ASP A 2 5.65 -13.69 -13.66
CA ASP A 2 6.62 -14.77 -13.95
C ASP A 2 7.00 -15.48 -12.63
N PRO A 3 6.83 -16.81 -12.51
CA PRO A 3 7.16 -17.53 -11.29
C PRO A 3 8.68 -17.57 -10.99
N ASP A 4 9.51 -17.39 -12.02
CA ASP A 4 10.97 -17.45 -11.90
C ASP A 4 11.61 -16.09 -11.57
N VAL A 5 10.83 -15.02 -11.53
CA VAL A 5 11.27 -13.68 -11.11
C VAL A 5 10.73 -13.40 -9.71
N PRO A 6 11.60 -13.30 -8.69
CA PRO A 6 11.18 -12.99 -7.34
C PRO A 6 10.64 -11.57 -7.26
N LEU A 7 9.59 -11.40 -6.46
CA LEU A 7 8.98 -10.13 -6.13
C LEU A 7 9.47 -9.74 -4.74
N ILE A 8 10.31 -8.72 -4.63
CA ILE A 8 11.07 -8.43 -3.41
C ILE A 8 10.61 -7.14 -2.75
N VAL A 9 10.33 -7.26 -1.45
CA VAL A 9 10.26 -6.14 -0.49
C VAL A 9 11.33 -6.41 0.56
N PRO A 10 12.44 -5.66 0.60
CA PRO A 10 13.62 -6.01 1.39
C PRO A 10 13.35 -6.32 2.86
N GLN A 11 12.52 -5.54 3.53
CA GLN A 11 12.16 -5.74 4.94
C GLN A 11 11.25 -6.95 5.19
N VAL A 12 10.72 -7.56 4.11
CA VAL A 12 9.74 -8.65 4.18
C VAL A 12 10.35 -9.98 3.77
N ASN A 13 10.97 -10.02 2.60
CA ASN A 13 11.41 -11.27 1.97
C ASN A 13 12.76 -11.17 1.23
N ALA A 14 13.71 -10.37 1.72
CA ALA A 14 15.05 -10.22 1.10
C ALA A 14 15.73 -11.57 0.82
N LYS A 15 15.49 -12.60 1.65
CA LYS A 15 16.07 -13.95 1.49
C LYS A 15 15.68 -14.63 0.19
N ASP A 16 14.55 -14.24 -0.41
CA ASP A 16 14.07 -14.81 -1.67
C ASP A 16 14.95 -14.45 -2.87
N ILE A 17 15.82 -13.44 -2.73
CA ILE A 17 16.86 -13.11 -3.71
C ILE A 17 17.78 -14.31 -3.96
N GLN A 18 18.06 -15.12 -2.94
CA GLN A 18 18.92 -16.31 -3.06
C GLN A 18 18.31 -17.38 -3.96
N ASN A 19 16.99 -17.35 -4.17
CA ASN A 19 16.27 -18.30 -5.02
C ASN A 19 16.07 -17.78 -6.45
N MET A 20 16.74 -16.70 -6.81
CA MET A 20 16.64 -16.07 -8.13
C MET A 20 17.14 -17.00 -9.23
N LYS A 21 16.26 -17.34 -10.20
CA LYS A 21 16.61 -18.18 -11.34
C LYS A 21 17.03 -17.37 -12.58
N LYS A 22 16.51 -16.18 -12.70
CA LYS A 22 16.85 -15.20 -13.74
C LYS A 22 17.51 -14.01 -13.03
N ASN A 23 18.55 -13.43 -13.56
CA ASN A 23 19.23 -12.28 -12.95
C ASN A 23 18.33 -11.01 -13.01
N ILE A 24 17.06 -11.16 -12.58
CA ILE A 24 16.02 -10.13 -12.58
C ILE A 24 15.28 -10.23 -11.25
N ILE A 25 15.11 -9.08 -10.61
CA ILE A 25 14.28 -8.88 -9.43
C ILE A 25 13.15 -7.93 -9.80
N ALA A 26 11.92 -8.24 -9.42
CA ALA A 26 10.78 -7.35 -9.61
C ALA A 26 10.42 -6.66 -8.28
N ASN A 27 10.01 -5.40 -8.39
CA ASN A 27 9.43 -4.64 -7.31
C ASN A 27 7.89 -4.75 -7.38
N PRO A 28 7.19 -4.95 -6.27
CA PRO A 28 5.72 -5.02 -6.28
C PRO A 28 5.09 -3.64 -6.53
N ASN A 29 3.80 -3.65 -6.73
CA ASN A 29 2.97 -2.45 -6.74
C ASN A 29 3.14 -1.64 -5.44
N CYS A 30 3.06 -0.30 -5.53
CA CYS A 30 3.29 0.59 -4.39
C CYS A 30 2.36 0.33 -3.20
N SER A 31 1.06 0.09 -3.47
CA SER A 31 0.11 -0.26 -2.42
C SER A 31 0.41 -1.66 -1.86
N THR A 32 0.80 -2.63 -2.68
CA THR A 32 1.23 -3.94 -2.19
C THR A 32 2.45 -3.83 -1.27
N ALA A 33 3.45 -3.01 -1.64
CA ALA A 33 4.68 -2.88 -0.87
C ALA A 33 4.41 -2.41 0.57
N GLN A 34 3.64 -1.33 0.73
CA GLN A 34 3.29 -0.81 2.07
C GLN A 34 2.38 -1.77 2.84
N LEU A 35 1.46 -2.46 2.17
CA LEU A 35 0.56 -3.43 2.79
C LEU A 35 1.33 -4.62 3.36
N VAL A 36 2.18 -5.28 2.56
CA VAL A 36 2.91 -6.49 2.99
C VAL A 36 3.92 -6.19 4.09
N LEU A 37 4.47 -4.97 4.14
CA LEU A 37 5.36 -4.52 5.21
C LEU A 37 4.66 -4.58 6.57
N VAL A 38 3.40 -4.20 6.63
CA VAL A 38 2.56 -4.26 7.84
C VAL A 38 2.03 -5.66 8.10
N LEU A 39 1.62 -6.38 7.05
CA LEU A 39 1.05 -7.72 7.18
C LEU A 39 2.09 -8.76 7.63
N LYS A 40 3.35 -8.67 7.19
CA LYS A 40 4.39 -9.67 7.47
C LYS A 40 4.57 -9.97 8.95
N PRO A 41 4.89 -8.98 9.83
CA PRO A 41 5.09 -9.25 11.25
C PRO A 41 3.82 -9.76 11.95
N LEU A 42 2.65 -9.34 11.48
CA LEU A 42 1.37 -9.83 11.99
C LEU A 42 1.07 -11.27 11.55
N HIS A 43 1.39 -11.61 10.30
CA HIS A 43 1.21 -12.96 9.76
C HIS A 43 2.11 -13.97 10.46
N ASP A 44 3.36 -13.60 10.74
CA ASP A 44 4.32 -14.48 11.40
C ASP A 44 3.82 -14.93 12.79
N LEU A 45 3.12 -14.06 13.51
CA LEU A 45 2.66 -14.35 14.88
C LEU A 45 1.23 -14.86 14.95
N PHE A 46 0.32 -14.31 14.16
CA PHE A 46 -1.12 -14.55 14.35
C PHE A 46 -1.76 -15.31 13.19
N ARG A 47 -1.04 -15.58 12.10
CA ARG A 47 -1.53 -16.24 10.89
C ARG A 47 -2.74 -15.54 10.29
N ILE A 48 -2.48 -14.71 9.30
CA ILE A 48 -3.53 -14.02 8.57
C ILE A 48 -4.28 -15.02 7.71
N LYS A 49 -5.60 -15.03 7.84
CA LYS A 49 -6.52 -15.81 7.03
C LYS A 49 -7.08 -14.99 5.87
N ARG A 50 -7.53 -13.76 6.16
CA ARG A 50 -8.20 -12.90 5.19
C ARG A 50 -7.86 -11.44 5.39
N VAL A 51 -7.76 -10.70 4.29
CA VAL A 51 -7.56 -9.25 4.26
C VAL A 51 -8.59 -8.61 3.35
N ILE A 52 -9.26 -7.57 3.83
CA ILE A 52 -10.04 -6.65 3.01
C ILE A 52 -9.31 -5.31 3.06
N VAL A 53 -9.01 -4.75 1.90
CA VAL A 53 -8.32 -3.48 1.79
C VAL A 53 -9.02 -2.55 0.81
N SER A 54 -9.25 -1.32 1.25
CA SER A 54 -9.60 -0.21 0.37
C SER A 54 -8.44 0.75 0.33
N THR A 55 -7.90 1.01 -0.86
CA THR A 55 -6.81 1.96 -1.03
C THR A 55 -7.32 3.35 -1.37
N TYR A 56 -6.58 4.35 -0.95
CA TYR A 56 -6.78 5.76 -1.26
C TYR A 56 -5.48 6.27 -1.88
N GLN A 57 -5.37 6.08 -3.21
CA GLN A 57 -4.11 6.29 -3.93
C GLN A 57 -4.02 7.71 -4.49
N SER A 58 -2.94 8.38 -4.16
CA SER A 58 -2.59 9.70 -4.68
C SER A 58 -2.32 9.66 -6.19
N VAL A 59 -2.43 10.81 -6.84
CA VAL A 59 -2.23 10.96 -8.30
C VAL A 59 -0.79 10.74 -8.73
N SER A 60 0.21 10.89 -7.84
CA SER A 60 1.63 10.63 -8.12
C SER A 60 1.92 9.20 -8.57
N GLY A 61 1.07 8.22 -8.21
CA GLY A 61 1.18 6.85 -8.70
C GLY A 61 1.06 6.72 -10.23
N GLY A 62 0.43 7.68 -10.90
CA GLY A 62 0.40 7.81 -12.36
C GLY A 62 1.51 8.69 -12.95
N GLY A 63 2.41 9.21 -12.11
CA GLY A 63 3.51 10.07 -12.53
C GLY A 63 3.17 11.57 -12.60
N LYS A 64 4.03 12.34 -13.27
CA LYS A 64 3.94 13.81 -13.31
C LYS A 64 2.67 14.32 -13.99
N ALA A 65 2.29 13.75 -15.12
CA ALA A 65 1.14 14.24 -15.90
C ALA A 65 -0.19 14.19 -15.13
N PRO A 66 -0.57 13.12 -14.42
CA PRO A 66 -1.71 13.12 -13.49
C PRO A 66 -1.62 14.15 -12.35
N MET A 67 -0.42 14.41 -11.82
CA MET A 67 -0.23 15.44 -10.79
C MET A 67 -0.50 16.84 -11.35
N ASP A 68 0.05 17.15 -12.51
CA ASP A 68 -0.17 18.42 -13.21
C ASP A 68 -1.66 18.59 -13.57
N GLU A 69 -2.33 17.51 -13.97
CA GLU A 69 -3.78 17.53 -14.26
C GLU A 69 -4.62 17.84 -13.03
N LEU A 70 -4.33 17.25 -11.88
CA LEU A 70 -5.03 17.56 -10.62
C LEU A 70 -4.91 19.05 -10.28
N LEU A 71 -3.70 19.60 -10.37
CA LEU A 71 -3.47 21.02 -10.08
C LEU A 71 -4.19 21.92 -11.08
N GLN A 72 -4.16 21.59 -12.37
CA GLN A 72 -4.86 22.33 -13.41
C GLN A 72 -6.37 22.25 -13.24
N GLN A 73 -6.94 21.08 -13.00
CA GLN A 73 -8.38 20.92 -12.77
C GLN A 73 -8.84 21.69 -11.53
N THR A 74 -8.03 21.68 -10.45
CA THR A 74 -8.31 22.46 -9.23
C THR A 74 -8.39 23.96 -9.54
N LYS A 75 -7.42 24.49 -10.30
CA LYS A 75 -7.44 25.89 -10.74
C LYS A 75 -8.67 26.21 -11.60
N MET A 76 -8.97 25.37 -12.59
CA MET A 76 -10.13 25.55 -13.47
C MET A 76 -11.44 25.51 -12.68
N TYR A 77 -11.56 24.60 -11.69
CA TYR A 77 -12.72 24.52 -10.81
C TYR A 77 -12.94 25.82 -10.03
N LEU A 78 -11.90 26.39 -9.43
CA LEU A 78 -11.96 27.64 -8.67
C LEU A 78 -12.27 28.86 -9.56
N GLU A 79 -11.88 28.81 -10.82
CA GLU A 79 -12.16 29.85 -11.83
C GLU A 79 -13.50 29.65 -12.56
N ASN A 80 -14.32 28.65 -12.16
CA ASN A 80 -15.58 28.27 -12.83
C ASN A 80 -15.40 28.00 -14.34
N LYS A 81 -14.28 27.41 -14.74
CA LYS A 81 -13.99 27.01 -16.13
C LYS A 81 -14.38 25.55 -16.38
N GLU A 82 -14.66 25.23 -17.65
CA GLU A 82 -14.92 23.86 -18.07
C GLU A 82 -13.68 22.97 -17.81
N ILE A 83 -13.89 21.82 -17.14
CA ILE A 83 -12.84 20.85 -16.82
C ILE A 83 -12.90 19.69 -17.81
N LYS A 84 -11.73 19.35 -18.41
CA LYS A 84 -11.58 18.18 -19.28
C LYS A 84 -10.55 17.24 -18.67
N SER A 85 -10.92 15.96 -18.54
CA SER A 85 -10.01 14.90 -18.08
C SER A 85 -9.19 14.36 -19.24
N LYS A 86 -7.90 14.09 -18.99
CA LYS A 86 -6.97 13.49 -19.97
C LYS A 86 -6.37 12.18 -19.47
N ASN A 87 -5.83 12.19 -18.25
CA ASN A 87 -5.15 11.05 -17.65
C ASN A 87 -6.08 10.22 -16.74
N PHE A 88 -7.24 10.76 -16.42
CA PHE A 88 -8.25 10.08 -15.62
C PHE A 88 -9.52 9.86 -16.41
N THR A 89 -10.28 8.83 -16.04
CA THR A 89 -11.57 8.49 -16.66
C THR A 89 -12.66 9.53 -16.37
N LYS A 90 -12.49 10.28 -15.28
CA LYS A 90 -13.38 11.38 -14.83
C LYS A 90 -12.54 12.49 -14.21
N GLN A 91 -13.17 13.66 -13.97
CA GLN A 91 -12.56 14.72 -13.18
C GLN A 91 -12.04 14.17 -11.85
N ILE A 92 -10.76 14.47 -11.52
CA ILE A 92 -10.14 14.06 -10.25
C ILE A 92 -10.21 15.17 -9.20
N ALA A 93 -10.14 16.46 -9.59
CA ALA A 93 -10.22 17.54 -8.64
C ALA A 93 -11.55 17.51 -7.88
N PHE A 94 -11.48 17.48 -6.54
CA PHE A 94 -12.64 17.40 -5.63
C PHE A 94 -13.52 16.16 -5.84
N ASN A 95 -12.93 15.05 -6.34
CA ASN A 95 -13.67 13.84 -6.67
C ASN A 95 -12.89 12.59 -6.24
N ILE A 96 -13.59 11.44 -6.18
CA ILE A 96 -13.04 10.12 -5.89
C ILE A 96 -13.36 9.21 -7.08
N ILE A 97 -12.35 8.49 -7.60
CA ILE A 97 -12.51 7.59 -8.74
C ILE A 97 -12.21 6.16 -8.28
N PRO A 98 -13.21 5.28 -8.10
CA PRO A 98 -13.02 3.88 -7.71
C PRO A 98 -12.62 3.01 -8.91
N HIS A 99 -11.56 3.41 -9.61
CA HIS A 99 -11.07 2.77 -10.82
C HIS A 99 -9.62 3.16 -11.05
N ILE A 100 -8.72 2.17 -11.00
CA ILE A 100 -7.30 2.31 -11.33
C ILE A 100 -6.90 1.13 -12.21
N ASP A 101 -6.28 1.42 -13.37
CA ASP A 101 -5.92 0.45 -14.39
C ASP A 101 -7.17 -0.14 -15.12
N ASP A 102 -6.99 -1.08 -16.02
CA ASP A 102 -8.07 -1.67 -16.82
C ASP A 102 -8.92 -2.66 -16.02
N PHE A 103 -10.19 -2.78 -16.37
CA PHE A 103 -11.06 -3.83 -15.84
C PHE A 103 -10.72 -5.21 -16.44
N SER A 104 -10.84 -6.24 -15.62
CA SER A 104 -10.91 -7.64 -16.02
C SER A 104 -12.37 -8.09 -16.18
N GLU A 105 -12.58 -9.29 -16.74
CA GLU A 105 -13.92 -9.80 -17.04
C GLU A 105 -14.79 -10.03 -15.80
N ASP A 106 -14.18 -10.27 -14.65
CA ASP A 106 -14.84 -10.49 -13.34
C ASP A 106 -15.21 -9.21 -12.60
N GLY A 107 -14.91 -8.04 -13.19
CA GLY A 107 -15.21 -6.73 -12.62
C GLY A 107 -14.13 -6.16 -11.69
N TYR A 108 -13.07 -6.91 -11.40
CA TYR A 108 -11.90 -6.36 -10.75
C TYR A 108 -11.06 -5.53 -11.72
N THR A 109 -10.26 -4.61 -11.19
CA THR A 109 -9.24 -3.93 -11.99
C THR A 109 -7.90 -4.66 -11.91
N LYS A 110 -7.03 -4.45 -12.90
CA LYS A 110 -5.65 -5.01 -12.86
C LYS A 110 -4.90 -4.57 -11.61
N GLU A 111 -5.13 -3.36 -11.12
CA GLU A 111 -4.53 -2.86 -9.88
C GLU A 111 -4.95 -3.68 -8.65
N GLU A 112 -6.23 -4.03 -8.54
CA GLU A 112 -6.77 -4.87 -7.46
C GLU A 112 -6.24 -6.30 -7.55
N LEU A 113 -6.15 -6.86 -8.76
CA LEU A 113 -5.57 -8.18 -8.99
C LEU A 113 -4.06 -8.22 -8.68
N LYS A 114 -3.32 -7.13 -8.95
CA LYS A 114 -1.90 -7.02 -8.52
C LYS A 114 -1.81 -7.14 -7.01
N MET A 115 -2.57 -6.37 -6.25
CA MET A 115 -2.54 -6.43 -4.77
C MET A 115 -2.81 -7.84 -4.26
N THR A 116 -3.82 -8.52 -4.79
CA THR A 116 -4.17 -9.89 -4.41
C THR A 116 -3.04 -10.88 -4.72
N ASN A 117 -2.57 -10.88 -5.97
CA ASN A 117 -1.61 -11.86 -6.44
C ASN A 117 -0.19 -11.64 -5.87
N GLU A 118 0.21 -10.38 -5.74
CA GLU A 118 1.52 -10.00 -5.21
C GLU A 118 1.61 -10.29 -3.71
N THR A 119 0.57 -9.97 -2.94
CA THR A 119 0.51 -10.31 -1.50
C THR A 119 0.64 -11.81 -1.29
N LYS A 120 -0.08 -12.63 -2.07
CA LYS A 120 0.04 -14.09 -2.02
C LYS A 120 1.43 -14.57 -2.36
N LYS A 121 2.07 -13.98 -3.36
CA LYS A 121 3.42 -14.36 -3.80
C LYS A 121 4.49 -13.98 -2.77
N ILE A 122 4.35 -12.82 -2.13
CA ILE A 122 5.35 -12.29 -1.18
C ILE A 122 5.21 -12.94 0.20
N LEU A 123 3.99 -13.15 0.69
CA LEU A 123 3.75 -13.62 2.06
C LEU A 123 3.35 -15.09 2.13
N ASP A 124 2.13 -15.41 1.71
CA ASP A 124 1.56 -16.76 1.77
C ASP A 124 0.40 -16.90 0.79
N ALA A 125 0.44 -17.93 -0.04
CA ALA A 125 -0.60 -18.21 -1.04
C ALA A 125 -2.00 -18.49 -0.43
N ARG A 126 -2.06 -18.82 0.85
CA ARG A 126 -3.31 -19.12 1.59
C ARG A 126 -4.04 -17.88 2.05
N ILE A 127 -3.40 -16.72 2.05
CA ILE A 127 -4.06 -15.46 2.44
C ILE A 127 -5.12 -15.11 1.41
N GLU A 128 -6.36 -15.00 1.85
CA GLU A 128 -7.46 -14.50 1.03
C GLU A 128 -7.48 -12.97 1.09
N LEU A 129 -7.34 -12.31 -0.06
CA LEU A 129 -7.32 -10.85 -0.14
C LEU A 129 -8.34 -10.35 -1.16
N SER A 130 -9.12 -9.35 -0.75
CA SER A 130 -9.99 -8.58 -1.64
C SER A 130 -9.63 -7.10 -1.51
N ALA A 131 -9.34 -6.47 -2.65
CA ALA A 131 -8.96 -5.06 -2.73
C ALA A 131 -10.01 -4.24 -3.48
N THR A 132 -10.18 -2.98 -3.07
CA THR A 132 -10.85 -1.93 -3.86
C THR A 132 -9.89 -0.77 -3.99
N CYS A 133 -9.46 -0.48 -5.22
CA CYS A 133 -8.46 0.55 -5.48
C CYS A 133 -9.10 1.86 -5.94
N VAL A 134 -8.86 2.93 -5.17
CA VAL A 134 -9.49 4.23 -5.36
C VAL A 134 -8.45 5.31 -5.60
N ARG A 135 -8.61 6.10 -6.67
CA ARG A 135 -7.82 7.30 -6.93
C ARG A 135 -8.46 8.49 -6.22
N ILE A 136 -7.67 9.24 -5.46
CA ILE A 136 -8.12 10.40 -4.69
C ILE A 136 -7.37 11.67 -5.10
N PRO A 137 -7.91 12.87 -4.85
CA PRO A 137 -7.31 14.15 -5.23
C PRO A 137 -6.23 14.59 -4.22
N VAL A 138 -5.27 13.70 -3.99
CA VAL A 138 -4.08 13.93 -3.17
C VAL A 138 -2.86 13.80 -4.06
N LEU A 139 -1.88 14.69 -3.90
CA LEU A 139 -0.72 14.74 -4.78
C LEU A 139 0.21 13.56 -4.58
N VAL A 140 0.60 13.28 -3.34
CA VAL A 140 1.61 12.26 -2.97
C VAL A 140 1.13 11.47 -1.77
N SER A 141 1.66 10.28 -1.58
CA SER A 141 1.38 9.30 -0.53
C SER A 141 0.06 8.55 -0.71
N HIS A 142 0.14 7.23 -0.56
CA HIS A 142 -1.00 6.34 -0.59
C HIS A 142 -1.47 5.99 0.81
N SER A 143 -2.77 5.85 0.98
CA SER A 143 -3.36 5.38 2.23
C SER A 143 -4.18 4.13 2.01
N GLU A 144 -4.35 3.33 3.05
CA GLU A 144 -5.13 2.10 3.02
C GLU A 144 -5.96 1.93 4.29
N SER A 145 -7.23 1.60 4.12
CA SER A 145 -8.07 1.09 5.19
C SER A 145 -8.07 -0.43 5.10
N VAL A 146 -7.58 -1.09 6.13
CA VAL A 146 -7.33 -2.53 6.13
C VAL A 146 -8.10 -3.20 7.25
N ASN A 147 -8.82 -4.28 6.91
CA ASN A 147 -9.43 -5.21 7.84
C ASN A 147 -8.74 -6.57 7.70
N ILE A 148 -8.24 -7.11 8.80
CA ILE A 148 -7.46 -8.35 8.83
C ILE A 148 -8.14 -9.37 9.73
N GLU A 149 -8.42 -10.57 9.23
CA GLU A 149 -8.86 -11.73 10.00
C GLU A 149 -7.67 -12.64 10.28
N PHE A 150 -7.46 -12.98 11.55
CA PHE A 150 -6.42 -13.90 12.00
C PHE A 150 -6.96 -15.28 12.36
N GLU A 151 -6.13 -16.30 12.26
CA GLU A 151 -6.43 -17.64 12.79
C GLU A 151 -6.31 -17.70 14.31
N GLN A 152 -5.38 -16.92 14.87
CA GLN A 152 -5.07 -16.89 16.31
C GLN A 152 -5.66 -15.65 16.98
N GLU A 153 -5.91 -15.76 18.28
CA GLU A 153 -6.31 -14.63 19.10
C GLU A 153 -5.13 -13.64 19.28
N PHE A 154 -5.46 -12.37 19.42
CA PHE A 154 -4.48 -11.29 19.62
C PHE A 154 -4.93 -10.32 20.71
N SER A 155 -4.02 -9.53 21.23
CA SER A 155 -4.30 -8.32 21.99
C SER A 155 -3.82 -7.09 21.23
N LEU A 156 -4.52 -5.96 21.42
CA LEU A 156 -4.11 -4.70 20.77
C LEU A 156 -2.73 -4.22 21.22
N GLU A 157 -2.36 -4.50 22.48
CA GLU A 157 -1.01 -4.22 22.99
C GLU A 157 0.04 -4.99 22.19
N LYS A 158 -0.18 -6.30 22.00
CA LYS A 158 0.75 -7.14 21.25
C LYS A 158 0.85 -6.73 19.79
N ILE A 159 -0.28 -6.37 19.16
CA ILE A 159 -0.29 -5.81 17.79
C ILE A 159 0.58 -4.56 17.70
N LYS A 160 0.38 -3.60 18.61
CA LYS A 160 1.16 -2.35 18.63
C LYS A 160 2.65 -2.59 18.88
N ASP A 161 2.96 -3.46 19.81
CA ASP A 161 4.35 -3.84 20.13
C ASP A 161 5.06 -4.43 18.92
N VAL A 162 4.42 -5.39 18.25
CA VAL A 162 4.93 -6.03 17.04
C VAL A 162 5.17 -5.04 15.91
N LEU A 163 4.21 -4.15 15.66
CA LEU A 163 4.31 -3.14 14.60
C LEU A 163 5.34 -2.05 14.91
N ASN A 164 5.49 -1.64 16.17
CA ASN A 164 6.51 -0.67 16.57
C ASN A 164 7.94 -1.21 16.41
N ASN A 165 8.12 -2.53 16.52
CA ASN A 165 9.44 -3.18 16.38
C ASN A 165 9.68 -3.68 14.94
N ALA A 166 8.71 -3.55 14.04
CA ALA A 166 8.86 -4.01 12.66
C ALA A 166 9.69 -3.02 11.83
N PRO A 167 10.70 -3.50 11.07
CA PRO A 167 11.52 -2.63 10.22
C PRO A 167 10.66 -1.86 9.21
N GLY A 168 10.88 -0.56 9.08
CA GLY A 168 10.17 0.32 8.16
C GLY A 168 8.75 0.70 8.58
N CYS A 169 8.27 0.24 9.74
CA CYS A 169 6.99 0.60 10.32
C CYS A 169 7.13 1.69 11.40
N SER A 170 6.16 2.58 11.51
CA SER A 170 6.05 3.57 12.57
C SER A 170 4.60 3.67 13.04
N VAL A 171 4.32 3.38 14.31
CA VAL A 171 2.97 3.44 14.86
C VAL A 171 2.73 4.81 15.48
N ILE A 172 1.77 5.56 14.90
CA ILE A 172 1.26 6.82 15.45
C ILE A 172 -0.26 6.65 15.60
N ASP A 173 -0.67 6.19 16.77
CA ASP A 173 -2.06 5.82 17.07
C ASP A 173 -2.48 6.36 18.43
N LYS A 174 -2.71 7.67 18.51
CA LYS A 174 -3.23 8.32 19.70
C LYS A 174 -4.74 8.50 19.57
N ARG A 175 -5.47 8.27 20.66
CA ARG A 175 -6.94 8.42 20.70
C ARG A 175 -7.34 9.85 21.04
N GLU A 176 -6.83 10.80 20.25
CA GLU A 176 -7.07 12.23 20.36
C GLU A 176 -7.29 12.85 18.97
N ASN A 177 -7.74 14.08 18.91
CA ASN A 177 -7.92 14.80 17.64
C ASN A 177 -6.57 14.96 16.94
N GLY A 178 -6.48 14.49 15.69
CA GLY A 178 -5.24 14.50 14.90
C GLY A 178 -4.20 13.45 15.31
N GLY A 179 -4.53 12.51 16.18
CA GLY A 179 -3.62 11.46 16.67
C GLY A 179 -3.35 10.31 15.67
N TYR A 180 -3.34 10.59 14.39
CA TYR A 180 -3.12 9.68 13.25
C TYR A 180 -2.34 10.37 12.15
N VAL A 181 -1.79 9.61 11.21
CA VAL A 181 -1.01 10.15 10.09
C VAL A 181 -1.86 10.23 8.82
N THR A 182 -1.71 11.32 8.09
CA THR A 182 -2.33 11.57 6.79
C THR A 182 -1.29 11.59 5.66
N PRO A 183 -1.70 11.55 4.38
CA PRO A 183 -0.77 11.62 3.26
C PRO A 183 0.23 12.79 3.30
N ILE A 184 -0.21 13.97 3.73
CA ILE A 184 0.64 15.17 3.78
C ILE A 184 1.81 14.96 4.73
N GLU A 185 1.57 14.35 5.88
CA GLU A 185 2.58 14.13 6.92
C GLU A 185 3.53 12.99 6.56
N ALA A 186 3.06 12.01 5.78
CA ALA A 186 3.87 10.88 5.31
C ALA A 186 4.78 11.26 4.12
N THR A 187 4.43 12.31 3.37
CA THR A 187 5.19 12.72 2.18
C THR A 187 6.64 13.04 2.52
N GLY A 188 7.58 12.44 1.79
CA GLY A 188 9.03 12.59 2.00
C GLY A 188 9.57 11.78 3.17
N LYS A 189 8.77 10.87 3.76
CA LYS A 189 9.21 9.97 4.84
C LYS A 189 9.44 8.55 4.30
N ASN A 190 10.38 7.85 4.94
CA ASN A 190 10.76 6.49 4.52
C ASN A 190 9.88 5.42 5.19
N GLU A 191 9.23 5.77 6.29
CA GLU A 191 8.44 4.85 7.08
C GLU A 191 7.04 4.66 6.51
N THR A 192 6.51 3.47 6.70
CA THR A 192 5.09 3.19 6.59
C THR A 192 4.43 3.44 7.93
N PHE A 193 3.54 4.43 7.97
CA PHE A 193 2.86 4.84 9.18
C PHE A 193 1.59 4.02 9.40
N ILE A 194 1.35 3.62 10.65
CA ILE A 194 0.20 2.83 11.06
C ILE A 194 -0.56 3.58 12.14
N SER A 195 -1.84 3.75 11.92
CA SER A 195 -2.74 4.47 12.81
C SER A 195 -4.09 3.75 12.92
N ARG A 196 -4.96 4.22 13.80
CA ARG A 196 -6.35 3.76 13.93
C ARG A 196 -6.46 2.26 14.17
N ILE A 197 -5.54 1.70 14.96
CA ILE A 197 -5.48 0.29 15.33
C ILE A 197 -6.61 -0.01 16.32
N ARG A 198 -7.53 -0.90 15.93
CA ARG A 198 -8.71 -1.25 16.73
C ARG A 198 -9.26 -2.61 16.34
N GLU A 199 -9.84 -3.31 17.30
CA GLU A 199 -10.59 -4.53 17.03
C GLU A 199 -11.82 -4.26 16.15
N ASP A 200 -12.16 -5.23 15.31
CA ASP A 200 -13.42 -5.24 14.60
C ASP A 200 -14.49 -5.82 15.54
N LYS A 201 -15.47 -4.99 15.91
CA LYS A 201 -16.54 -5.38 16.83
C LYS A 201 -17.56 -6.33 16.19
N THR A 202 -17.51 -6.53 14.88
CA THR A 202 -18.46 -7.35 14.13
C THR A 202 -18.01 -8.80 13.98
N LYS A 203 -16.71 -9.06 14.16
CA LYS A 203 -16.12 -10.39 13.98
C LYS A 203 -14.92 -10.61 14.91
N LYS A 204 -14.89 -11.78 15.57
CA LYS A 204 -13.75 -12.17 16.41
C LYS A 204 -12.47 -12.30 15.58
N ASN A 205 -11.35 -12.09 16.24
CA ASN A 205 -10.01 -12.17 15.66
C ASN A 205 -9.81 -11.29 14.43
N CYS A 206 -10.54 -10.17 14.36
CA CYS A 206 -10.42 -9.20 13.28
C CYS A 206 -9.93 -7.85 13.78
N LEU A 207 -9.01 -7.29 13.02
CA LEU A 207 -8.34 -6.02 13.29
C LEU A 207 -8.62 -5.03 12.18
N ASN A 208 -8.90 -3.79 12.53
CA ASN A 208 -8.92 -2.67 11.60
C ASN A 208 -7.73 -1.76 11.85
N LEU A 209 -7.09 -1.28 10.79
CA LEU A 209 -6.02 -0.30 10.86
C LEU A 209 -6.00 0.61 9.62
N TRP A 210 -5.25 1.69 9.73
CA TRP A 210 -5.00 2.67 8.70
C TRP A 210 -3.50 2.74 8.43
N ILE A 211 -3.12 2.57 7.17
CA ILE A 211 -1.72 2.60 6.71
C ILE A 211 -1.54 3.81 5.81
N VAL A 212 -0.42 4.50 5.92
CA VAL A 212 -0.02 5.58 5.03
C VAL A 212 1.47 5.49 4.74
N SER A 213 1.85 5.61 3.46
CA SER A 213 3.26 5.65 3.05
C SER A 213 3.46 6.57 1.85
N ASP A 214 4.64 7.16 1.75
CA ASP A 214 5.06 7.87 0.55
C ASP A 214 5.32 6.87 -0.58
N ASN A 215 4.51 6.90 -1.63
CA ASN A 215 4.61 5.95 -2.72
C ASN A 215 5.85 6.16 -3.63
N PRO A 216 6.35 7.38 -3.94
CA PRO A 216 7.65 7.58 -4.58
C PRO A 216 8.81 7.05 -3.76
N VAL A 217 8.83 7.31 -2.45
CA VAL A 217 9.90 6.89 -1.54
C VAL A 217 9.90 5.38 -1.36
N SER A 218 8.74 4.74 -1.22
CA SER A 218 8.64 3.28 -1.09
C SER A 218 9.29 2.55 -2.27
N HIS A 219 9.26 3.12 -3.48
CA HIS A 219 9.95 2.57 -4.64
C HIS A 219 11.45 2.86 -4.67
N THR A 220 11.91 3.94 -4.05
CA THR A 220 13.30 4.40 -4.15
C THR A 220 14.15 3.89 -2.98
N HIS A 221 13.65 3.98 -1.76
CA HIS A 221 14.39 3.59 -0.55
C HIS A 221 14.35 2.10 -0.23
N LEU A 222 13.30 1.38 -0.61
CA LEU A 222 13.31 -0.08 -0.63
C LEU A 222 14.36 -0.64 -1.61
N ARG A 223 14.83 0.20 -2.55
CA ARG A 223 15.92 -0.13 -3.49
C ARG A 223 17.32 0.25 -2.99
N ALA A 224 17.49 1.38 -2.29
CA ALA A 224 18.80 2.02 -2.15
C ALA A 224 19.63 1.51 -0.97
N HIS A 225 19.03 1.16 0.16
CA HIS A 225 19.81 0.82 1.36
C HIS A 225 20.35 -0.61 1.40
N GLU A 226 19.84 -1.52 0.58
CA GLU A 226 20.33 -2.91 0.54
C GLU A 226 21.05 -3.29 -0.75
N THR A 227 20.91 -2.48 -1.82
CA THR A 227 21.60 -2.77 -3.09
C THR A 227 23.01 -2.21 -3.18
N GLU A 228 23.37 -1.23 -2.37
CA GLU A 228 24.74 -0.71 -2.33
C GLU A 228 25.75 -1.68 -1.69
N ALA A 229 25.29 -2.61 -0.87
CA ALA A 229 26.17 -3.57 -0.21
C ALA A 229 26.40 -4.88 -0.97
N GLU A 230 25.52 -5.31 -1.89
CA GLU A 230 25.58 -6.65 -2.49
C GLU A 230 25.32 -6.75 -4.00
N ILE A 231 24.87 -5.72 -4.67
CA ILE A 231 24.68 -5.75 -6.14
C ILE A 231 25.70 -4.83 -6.82
N VAL A 232 26.92 -5.31 -6.90
CA VAL A 232 27.85 -4.84 -7.92
C VAL A 232 27.36 -5.44 -9.25
N CYS A 233 26.64 -4.65 -10.04
CA CYS A 233 26.41 -4.96 -11.43
C CYS A 233 27.77 -5.09 -12.12
N ARG A 234 28.15 -6.29 -12.51
CA ARG A 234 29.18 -6.54 -13.51
C ARG A 234 28.52 -6.69 -14.87
#